data_9b6feb995f46c8bb68cbcc9826828ae2
#
_entry.id   9b6feb995f46c8bb68cbcc9826828ae2
#
_cell.length_a   1.000
_cell.length_b   1.000
_cell.length_c   1.000
_cell.angle_alpha   90.00
_cell.angle_beta   90.00
_cell.angle_gamma   90.00
#
_symmetry.space_group_name_H-M   'P 1'
#
loop_
_entity.id
_entity.type
_entity.pdbx_description
1 polymer ?
#
loop_
_entity_poly.entity_id
_entity_poly.type
_entity_poly.pdbx_seq_one_letter_code
_entity_poly.pdbx_strand_id
1 'polypeptide(L)'
;MQLDILKNEEKRTNFVMFLFYAVVPLVAFLYVLLFNGGAVKDSIAVTMVLLGILVKLLEKKLGKYAKYLYVSILPVLGTVTIICGTPRAFGAMAEAYFLILFLAVSYYDLSTIAVYSVVLIVSNAAGLILFPDAYLCMYTLSIWIF
;
A
#
# COMPACT_ATOMS: atom_id res chain seq x y z
N MET A 1 19.88 -19.57 17.49
CA MET A 1 18.91 -18.85 18.38
C MET A 1 18.52 -17.48 17.84
N GLN A 2 19.44 -16.51 17.65
CA GLN A 2 19.05 -15.19 17.08
C GLN A 2 18.45 -15.27 15.67
N LEU A 3 19.00 -16.09 14.79
CA LEU A 3 18.53 -16.25 13.41
C LEU A 3 17.11 -16.86 13.35
N ASP A 4 16.75 -17.71 14.28
CA ASP A 4 15.43 -18.32 14.32
C ASP A 4 14.37 -17.34 14.83
N ILE A 5 14.75 -16.46 15.76
CA ILE A 5 13.90 -15.37 16.25
C ILE A 5 13.58 -14.42 15.10
N LEU A 6 14.59 -13.97 14.35
CA LEU A 6 14.39 -13.06 13.22
C LEU A 6 13.51 -13.67 12.11
N LYS A 7 13.68 -14.97 11.81
CA LYS A 7 12.82 -15.67 10.85
C LYS A 7 11.35 -15.77 11.32
N ASN A 8 11.15 -15.97 12.61
CA ASN A 8 9.80 -16.02 13.17
C ASN A 8 9.13 -14.64 13.15
N GLU A 9 9.86 -13.57 13.47
CA GLU A 9 9.36 -12.20 13.35
C GLU A 9 9.06 -11.82 11.90
N GLU A 10 9.91 -12.19 10.94
CA GLU A 10 9.66 -11.97 9.53
C GLU A 10 8.36 -12.66 9.06
N LYS A 11 8.13 -13.93 9.46
CA LYS A 11 6.89 -14.64 9.13
C LYS A 11 5.67 -13.99 9.76
N ARG A 12 5.80 -13.54 11.01
CA ARG A 12 4.73 -12.83 11.72
C ARG A 12 4.40 -11.52 11.03
N THR A 13 5.40 -10.73 10.65
CA THR A 13 5.21 -9.47 9.95
C THR A 13 4.61 -9.70 8.55
N ASN A 14 5.06 -10.71 7.79
CA ASN A 14 4.45 -11.10 6.53
C ASN A 14 2.95 -11.46 6.70
N PHE A 15 2.60 -12.15 7.77
CA PHE A 15 1.20 -12.48 8.07
C PHE A 15 0.37 -11.22 8.38
N VAL A 16 0.92 -10.29 9.17
CA VAL A 16 0.26 -9.01 9.47
C VAL A 16 0.07 -8.19 8.19
N MET A 17 1.09 -8.12 7.32
CA MET A 17 1.00 -7.46 6.03
C MET A 17 -0.07 -8.10 5.13
N PHE A 18 -0.12 -9.43 5.07
CA PHE A 18 -1.19 -10.13 4.36
C PHE A 18 -2.57 -9.77 4.89
N LEU A 19 -2.77 -9.79 6.23
CA LEU A 19 -4.03 -9.38 6.84
C LEU A 19 -4.39 -7.94 6.51
N PHE A 20 -3.41 -7.04 6.52
CA PHE A 20 -3.62 -5.65 6.14
C PHE A 20 -4.17 -5.55 4.69
N TYR A 21 -3.55 -6.23 3.72
CA TYR A 21 -4.02 -6.22 2.33
C TYR A 21 -5.32 -6.99 2.10
N ALA A 22 -5.68 -7.92 2.95
CA ALA A 22 -6.96 -8.63 2.86
C ALA A 22 -8.10 -7.86 3.53
N VAL A 23 -7.88 -7.36 4.74
CA VAL A 23 -8.93 -6.80 5.59
C VAL A 23 -9.23 -5.34 5.26
N VAL A 24 -8.20 -4.49 5.14
CA VAL A 24 -8.40 -3.04 4.94
C VAL A 24 -9.12 -2.73 3.63
N PRO A 25 -8.70 -3.28 2.47
CA PRO A 25 -9.42 -3.04 1.22
C PRO A 25 -10.81 -3.67 1.21
N LEU A 26 -10.99 -4.82 1.88
CA LEU A 26 -12.30 -5.46 1.99
C LEU A 26 -13.29 -4.59 2.77
N VAL A 27 -12.84 -4.03 3.90
CA VAL A 27 -13.66 -3.10 4.70
C VAL A 27 -13.97 -1.83 3.91
N ALA A 28 -12.97 -1.28 3.21
CA ALA A 28 -13.16 -0.12 2.35
C ALA A 28 -14.15 -0.41 1.20
N PHE A 29 -14.04 -1.57 0.58
CA PHE A 29 -14.97 -2.05 -0.45
C PHE A 29 -16.41 -2.15 0.07
N LEU A 30 -16.62 -2.80 1.22
CA LEU A 30 -17.93 -2.92 1.85
C LEU A 30 -18.51 -1.55 2.23
N TYR A 31 -17.68 -0.64 2.73
CA TYR A 31 -18.11 0.73 3.05
C TYR A 31 -18.58 1.47 1.79
N VAL A 32 -17.84 1.40 0.70
CA VAL A 32 -18.21 2.05 -0.58
C VAL A 32 -19.48 1.44 -1.13
N LEU A 33 -19.65 0.12 -1.07
CA LEU A 33 -20.82 -0.61 -1.56
C LEU A 33 -22.09 -0.23 -0.80
N LEU A 34 -21.98 -0.05 0.52
CA LEU A 34 -23.11 0.30 1.37
C LEU A 34 -23.53 1.78 1.30
N PHE A 35 -22.55 2.68 1.04
CA PHE A 35 -22.79 4.11 1.21
C PHE A 35 -22.62 4.96 -0.05
N ASN A 36 -21.88 4.54 -1.09
CA ASN A 36 -21.51 5.44 -2.20
C ASN A 36 -21.66 4.90 -3.64
N GLY A 37 -21.96 3.65 -3.87
CA GLY A 37 -22.32 3.08 -5.19
C GLY A 37 -21.37 3.39 -6.37
N GLY A 38 -20.02 3.31 -6.21
CA GLY A 38 -19.07 3.70 -7.25
C GLY A 38 -18.14 2.57 -7.74
N ALA A 39 -18.30 2.12 -8.97
CA ALA A 39 -17.67 0.93 -9.55
C ALA A 39 -16.12 1.01 -9.75
N VAL A 40 -15.53 2.20 -9.99
CA VAL A 40 -14.08 2.30 -10.31
C VAL A 40 -13.19 2.15 -9.08
N LYS A 41 -13.66 2.63 -7.93
CA LYS A 41 -12.91 2.52 -6.66
C LYS A 41 -12.84 1.06 -6.17
N ASP A 42 -13.83 0.27 -6.55
CA ASP A 42 -13.97 -1.13 -6.17
C ASP A 42 -12.88 -1.99 -6.82
N SER A 43 -12.47 -1.68 -8.04
CA SER A 43 -11.44 -2.43 -8.77
C SER A 43 -10.07 -2.34 -8.12
N ILE A 44 -9.70 -1.18 -7.55
CA ILE A 44 -8.41 -0.99 -6.87
C ILE A 44 -8.37 -1.79 -5.57
N ALA A 45 -9.45 -1.75 -4.79
CA ALA A 45 -9.55 -2.53 -3.55
C ALA A 45 -9.47 -4.04 -3.84
N VAL A 46 -10.20 -4.51 -4.86
CA VAL A 46 -10.12 -5.91 -5.30
C VAL A 46 -8.71 -6.27 -5.76
N THR A 47 -8.04 -5.38 -6.52
CA THR A 47 -6.65 -5.59 -6.97
C THR A 47 -5.69 -5.70 -5.78
N MET A 48 -5.83 -4.87 -4.75
CA MET A 48 -5.03 -4.96 -3.53
C MET A 48 -5.19 -6.31 -2.84
N VAL A 49 -6.44 -6.79 -2.68
CA VAL A 49 -6.72 -8.11 -2.08
C VAL A 49 -6.08 -9.21 -2.91
N LEU A 50 -6.28 -9.20 -4.24
CA LEU A 50 -5.73 -10.22 -5.13
C LEU A 50 -4.20 -10.26 -5.10
N LEU A 51 -3.53 -9.10 -5.09
CA LEU A 51 -2.08 -9.03 -4.99
C LEU A 51 -1.60 -9.52 -3.62
N GLY A 52 -2.26 -9.15 -2.53
CA GLY A 52 -1.96 -9.68 -1.20
C GLY A 52 -2.05 -11.21 -1.14
N ILE A 53 -3.12 -11.79 -1.71
CA ILE A 53 -3.30 -13.24 -1.80
C ILE A 53 -2.20 -13.86 -2.68
N LEU A 54 -1.90 -13.26 -3.84
CA LEU A 54 -0.87 -13.76 -4.75
C LEU A 54 0.51 -13.82 -4.07
N VAL A 55 0.91 -12.74 -3.36
CA VAL A 55 2.17 -12.74 -2.62
C VAL A 55 2.16 -13.81 -1.53
N LYS A 56 1.03 -14.01 -0.84
CA LYS A 56 0.89 -15.05 0.18
C LYS A 56 1.07 -16.46 -0.39
N LEU A 57 0.47 -16.73 -1.55
CA LEU A 57 0.60 -18.02 -2.22
C LEU A 57 2.04 -18.26 -2.72
N LEU A 58 2.71 -17.21 -3.17
CA LEU A 58 4.08 -17.27 -3.65
C LEU A 58 5.13 -17.16 -2.54
N GLU A 59 4.75 -16.88 -1.31
CA GLU A 59 5.66 -16.61 -0.18
C GLU A 59 6.71 -17.72 -0.02
N LYS A 60 6.30 -19.00 -0.17
CA LYS A 60 7.22 -20.14 -0.09
C LYS A 60 8.29 -20.15 -1.19
N LYS A 61 7.93 -19.67 -2.41
CA LYS A 61 8.86 -19.58 -3.55
C LYS A 61 9.74 -18.34 -3.48
N LEU A 62 9.19 -17.24 -3.00
CA LEU A 62 9.86 -15.95 -2.89
C LEU A 62 10.83 -15.90 -1.70
N GLY A 63 10.59 -16.71 -0.66
CA GLY A 63 11.42 -16.71 0.54
C GLY A 63 11.61 -15.31 1.11
N LYS A 64 12.87 -14.89 1.29
CA LYS A 64 13.22 -13.57 1.83
C LYS A 64 12.77 -12.37 0.98
N TYR A 65 12.39 -12.57 -0.27
CA TYR A 65 11.95 -11.48 -1.15
C TYR A 65 10.46 -11.15 -1.00
N ALA A 66 9.67 -11.99 -0.34
CA ALA A 66 8.24 -11.76 -0.13
C ALA A 66 7.97 -10.42 0.59
N LYS A 67 8.79 -10.07 1.58
CA LYS A 67 8.70 -8.81 2.32
C LYS A 67 8.81 -7.57 1.42
N TYR A 68 9.71 -7.60 0.44
CA TYR A 68 9.88 -6.48 -0.49
C TYR A 68 8.65 -6.28 -1.37
N LEU A 69 7.99 -7.36 -1.79
CA LEU A 69 6.74 -7.28 -2.53
C LEU A 69 5.61 -6.73 -1.66
N TYR A 70 5.47 -7.20 -0.43
CA TYR A 70 4.45 -6.68 0.48
C TYR A 70 4.58 -5.16 0.68
N VAL A 71 5.78 -4.66 0.96
CA VAL A 71 5.96 -3.22 1.18
C VAL A 71 5.83 -2.38 -0.09
N SER A 72 5.97 -2.99 -1.29
CA SER A 72 5.89 -2.30 -2.58
C SER A 72 4.47 -2.17 -3.13
N ILE A 73 3.53 -3.02 -2.72
CA ILE A 73 2.16 -3.05 -3.26
C ILE A 73 1.47 -1.70 -3.04
N LEU A 74 1.46 -1.20 -1.81
CA LEU A 74 0.71 0.00 -1.47
C LEU A 74 1.26 1.27 -2.13
N PRO A 75 2.60 1.54 -2.16
CA PRO A 75 3.12 2.70 -2.89
C PRO A 75 2.68 2.75 -4.34
N VAL A 76 2.73 1.61 -5.04
CA VAL A 76 2.33 1.54 -6.45
C VAL A 76 0.81 1.72 -6.63
N LEU A 77 0.01 0.95 -5.91
CA LEU A 77 -1.45 1.04 -6.02
C LEU A 77 -1.99 2.34 -5.41
N GLY A 78 -1.33 2.89 -4.40
CA GLY A 78 -1.66 4.19 -3.84
C GLY A 78 -1.48 5.31 -4.88
N THR A 79 -0.39 5.29 -5.65
CA THR A 79 -0.20 6.21 -6.78
C THR A 79 -1.33 6.09 -7.81
N VAL A 80 -1.72 4.86 -8.18
CA VAL A 80 -2.87 4.64 -9.08
C VAL A 80 -4.16 5.16 -8.46
N THR A 81 -4.35 4.98 -7.16
CA THR A 81 -5.53 5.50 -6.44
C THR A 81 -5.58 7.02 -6.45
N ILE A 82 -4.44 7.70 -6.30
CA ILE A 82 -4.33 9.16 -6.39
C ILE A 82 -4.70 9.62 -7.80
N ILE A 83 -4.17 8.96 -8.84
CA ILE A 83 -4.44 9.33 -10.25
C ILE A 83 -5.91 9.16 -10.61
N CYS A 84 -6.54 8.06 -10.17
CA CYS A 84 -7.93 7.72 -10.50
C CYS A 84 -8.94 8.22 -9.46
N GLY A 85 -8.48 8.78 -8.35
CA GLY A 85 -9.28 9.05 -7.17
C GLY A 85 -9.87 10.45 -7.08
N THR A 86 -10.52 10.69 -5.96
CA THR A 86 -10.99 12.01 -5.53
C THR A 86 -9.96 12.65 -4.58
N PRO A 87 -10.01 13.96 -4.34
CA PRO A 87 -9.15 14.66 -3.37
C PRO A 87 -9.08 13.99 -1.98
N ARG A 88 -10.19 13.40 -1.53
CA ARG A 88 -10.25 12.66 -0.25
C ARG A 88 -9.39 11.40 -0.24
N ALA A 89 -9.14 10.80 -1.41
CA ALA A 89 -8.29 9.62 -1.52
C ALA A 89 -6.82 9.94 -1.21
N PHE A 90 -6.36 11.17 -1.45
CA PHE A 90 -4.99 11.59 -1.17
C PHE A 90 -4.66 11.53 0.33
N GLY A 91 -5.52 12.11 1.18
CA GLY A 91 -5.33 12.07 2.64
C GLY A 91 -5.29 10.63 3.17
N ALA A 92 -6.25 9.81 2.76
CA ALA A 92 -6.29 8.40 3.16
C ALA A 92 -5.06 7.61 2.67
N MET A 93 -4.52 7.93 1.49
CA MET A 93 -3.29 7.29 1.00
C MET A 93 -2.05 7.74 1.77
N ALA A 94 -1.96 9.02 2.16
CA ALA A 94 -0.86 9.49 3.00
C ALA A 94 -0.82 8.76 4.35
N GLU A 95 -1.96 8.60 5.00
CA GLU A 95 -2.07 7.81 6.24
C GLU A 95 -1.69 6.35 6.03
N ALA A 96 -2.15 5.74 4.94
CA ALA A 96 -1.82 4.36 4.60
C ALA A 96 -0.31 4.18 4.32
N TYR A 97 0.35 5.15 3.70
CA TYR A 97 1.80 5.11 3.49
C TYR A 97 2.57 5.11 4.82
N PHE A 98 2.16 5.93 5.78
CA PHE A 98 2.76 5.91 7.13
C PHE A 98 2.56 4.58 7.83
N LEU A 99 1.38 3.98 7.71
CA LEU A 99 1.10 2.69 8.31
C LEU A 99 1.98 1.58 7.71
N ILE A 100 2.17 1.55 6.40
CA ILE A 100 3.07 0.58 5.76
C ILE A 100 4.53 0.85 6.13
N LEU A 101 4.96 2.10 6.25
CA LEU A 101 6.29 2.41 6.76
C LEU A 101 6.50 1.82 8.17
N PHE A 102 5.51 1.97 9.05
CA PHE A 102 5.56 1.41 10.40
C PHE A 102 5.67 -0.13 10.36
N LEU A 103 4.91 -0.78 9.47
CA LEU A 103 5.00 -2.22 9.28
C LEU A 103 6.33 -2.63 8.63
N ALA A 104 6.90 -1.81 7.72
CA ALA A 104 8.21 -2.07 7.14
C ALA A 104 9.34 -2.03 8.18
N VAL A 105 9.24 -1.13 9.15
CA VAL A 105 10.17 -1.09 10.30
C VAL A 105 10.10 -2.37 11.14
N SER A 106 8.92 -2.99 11.24
CA SER A 106 8.72 -4.22 12.01
C SER A 106 9.44 -5.45 11.43
N TYR A 107 10.01 -5.34 10.22
CA TYR A 107 10.91 -6.37 9.69
C TYR A 107 12.32 -6.32 10.29
N TYR A 108 12.66 -5.27 11.05
CA TYR A 108 14.01 -5.07 11.61
C TYR A 108 15.12 -5.14 10.54
N ASP A 109 14.81 -4.72 9.32
CA ASP A 109 15.69 -4.83 8.17
C ASP A 109 15.69 -3.51 7.39
N LEU A 110 16.85 -2.84 7.42
CA LEU A 110 17.04 -1.56 6.76
C LEU A 110 16.80 -1.65 5.24
N SER A 111 17.10 -2.79 4.62
CA SER A 111 16.88 -2.99 3.18
C SER A 111 15.38 -2.98 2.82
N THR A 112 14.53 -3.46 3.71
CA THR A 112 13.07 -3.40 3.51
C THR A 112 12.55 -1.96 3.54
N ILE A 113 13.06 -1.15 4.48
CA ILE A 113 12.72 0.27 4.57
C ILE A 113 13.24 1.02 3.34
N ALA A 114 14.48 0.73 2.92
CA ALA A 114 15.05 1.35 1.72
C ALA A 114 14.25 1.02 0.46
N VAL A 115 13.87 -0.25 0.25
CA VAL A 115 13.02 -0.66 -0.88
C VAL A 115 11.68 0.05 -0.84
N TYR A 116 11.00 0.08 0.32
CA TYR A 116 9.76 0.81 0.48
C TYR A 116 9.91 2.29 0.08
N SER A 117 10.92 2.97 0.62
CA SER A 117 11.16 4.39 0.36
C SER A 117 11.46 4.69 -1.11
N VAL A 118 12.27 3.85 -1.75
CA VAL A 118 12.59 3.99 -3.18
C VAL A 118 11.33 3.79 -4.02
N VAL A 119 10.56 2.74 -3.77
CA VAL A 119 9.33 2.47 -4.52
C VAL A 119 8.31 3.58 -4.30
N LEU A 120 8.17 4.09 -3.07
CA LEU A 120 7.27 5.21 -2.76
C LEU A 120 7.66 6.48 -3.54
N ILE A 121 8.93 6.85 -3.51
CA ILE A 121 9.42 8.04 -4.21
C ILE A 121 9.26 7.89 -5.72
N VAL A 122 9.70 6.75 -6.29
CA VAL A 122 9.65 6.52 -7.73
C VAL A 122 8.22 6.47 -8.24
N SER A 123 7.31 5.76 -7.55
CA SER A 123 5.91 5.67 -7.97
C SER A 123 5.20 7.02 -7.93
N ASN A 124 5.39 7.81 -6.86
CA ASN A 124 4.78 9.13 -6.76
C ASN A 124 5.42 10.15 -7.71
N ALA A 125 6.73 10.10 -7.93
CA ALA A 125 7.39 10.94 -8.93
C ALA A 125 6.91 10.62 -10.35
N ALA A 126 6.78 9.35 -10.69
CA ALA A 126 6.22 8.92 -11.97
C ALA A 126 4.76 9.38 -12.12
N GLY A 127 3.96 9.25 -11.07
CA GLY A 127 2.58 9.75 -11.06
C GLY A 127 2.50 11.26 -11.29
N LEU A 128 3.35 12.03 -10.62
CA LEU A 128 3.41 13.49 -10.78
C LEU A 128 3.85 13.90 -12.20
N ILE A 129 4.81 13.20 -12.78
CA ILE A 129 5.33 13.51 -14.14
C ILE A 129 4.31 13.12 -15.21
N LEU A 130 3.68 11.96 -15.10
CA LEU A 130 2.77 11.44 -16.11
C LEU A 130 1.35 12.01 -16.01
N PHE A 131 0.93 12.38 -14.80
CA PHE A 131 -0.43 12.86 -14.49
C PHE A 131 -0.39 14.08 -13.57
N PRO A 132 0.25 15.20 -13.99
CA PRO A 132 0.44 16.37 -13.14
C PRO A 132 -0.88 16.95 -12.64
N ASP A 133 -1.92 16.96 -13.48
CA ASP A 133 -3.21 17.53 -13.12
C ASP A 133 -3.88 16.79 -11.95
N ALA A 134 -3.72 15.47 -11.86
CA ALA A 134 -4.26 14.69 -10.76
C ALA A 134 -3.59 15.06 -9.42
N TYR A 135 -2.29 15.28 -9.43
CA TYR A 135 -1.52 15.67 -8.22
C TYR A 135 -1.70 17.13 -7.85
N LEU A 136 -1.69 18.05 -8.84
CA LEU A 136 -1.85 19.50 -8.60
C LEU A 136 -3.27 19.86 -8.18
N CYS A 137 -4.29 19.22 -8.74
CA CYS A 137 -5.68 19.41 -8.30
C CYS A 137 -5.87 19.02 -6.82
N MET A 138 -5.14 18.02 -6.36
CA MET A 138 -5.12 17.59 -4.96
C MET A 138 -4.43 18.61 -4.05
N TYR A 139 -3.36 19.25 -4.51
CA TYR A 139 -2.61 20.23 -3.74
C TYR A 139 -3.42 21.51 -3.50
N THR A 140 -4.12 22.00 -4.52
CA THR A 140 -4.97 23.21 -4.40
C THR A 140 -6.16 23.01 -3.47
N LEU A 141 -6.73 21.80 -3.40
CA LEU A 141 -7.85 21.50 -2.49
C LEU A 141 -7.40 21.27 -1.05
N SER A 142 -6.20 20.76 -0.79
CA SER A 142 -5.68 20.62 0.58
C SER A 142 -5.37 21.95 1.25
N ILE A 143 -5.04 23.00 0.48
CA ILE A 143 -4.80 24.36 1.00
C ILE A 143 -6.10 25.05 1.45
N TRP A 144 -7.26 24.64 0.94
CA TRP A 144 -8.56 25.23 1.29
C TRP A 144 -9.29 24.53 2.45
N ILE A 145 -8.74 23.43 2.99
CA ILE A 145 -9.35 22.65 4.08
C ILE A 145 -8.66 22.90 5.43
N PHE A 146 -7.55 23.64 5.45
CA PHE A 146 -6.88 24.15 6.64
C PHE A 146 -6.97 25.68 6.67
#